data_5704a135a293ea491f939f6252339534
#
_entry.id   5704a135a293ea491f939f6252339534
#
_cell.length_a   1.000
_cell.length_b   1.000
_cell.length_c   1.000
_cell.angle_alpha   90.00
_cell.angle_beta   90.00
_cell.angle_gamma   90.00
#
_symmetry.space_group_name_H-M   'P 1'
#
loop_
_entity.id
_entity.type
_entity.pdbx_description
1 polymer ?
#
loop_
_entity_poly.entity_id
_entity_poly.type
_entity_poly.pdbx_seq_one_letter_code
_entity_poly.pdbx_strand_id
1 'polypeptide(L)'
;MVVSLFCLILERIVPWRSQQKMLRNQIGQDFFWLVLNGHYAGVAVALVGNWLIQQFNPLLGRWNIPAPESIHLLSDSPLWVQFIVFLVLKDFIEYFVHNLLHRVPWLWEFHKVHHSIVELDWIGNMRFHWMEIVVYKSLTYLPLVMLGVKGNVILYIAIVSTLIGHLNHSNLNFHWGPLRYVINSPRMHVWHHDVILRGQYGHNFGVVFCLWDWLFGTAYFPADKEQPQRLGFESMEAFPKGLLPRLAYPLLNKAG
;
A
#
# COMPACT_ATOMS: atom_id res chain seq x y z
N MET A 1 -15.52 -3.36 3.83
CA MET A 1 -16.80 -2.59 3.76
C MET A 1 -17.05 -1.71 4.98
N VAL A 2 -17.19 -2.23 6.21
CA VAL A 2 -17.52 -1.40 7.40
C VAL A 2 -16.56 -0.22 7.58
N VAL A 3 -15.26 -0.44 7.45
CA VAL A 3 -14.23 0.59 7.62
C VAL A 3 -14.19 1.58 6.47
N SER A 4 -14.37 1.10 5.25
CA SER A 4 -14.50 1.97 4.08
C SER A 4 -15.68 2.94 4.25
N LEU A 5 -16.80 2.44 4.79
CA LEU A 5 -17.96 3.25 5.11
C LEU A 5 -17.65 4.25 6.25
N PHE A 6 -16.89 3.84 7.25
CA PHE A 6 -16.46 4.73 8.33
C PHE A 6 -15.59 5.88 7.82
N CYS A 7 -14.58 5.61 6.99
CA CYS A 7 -13.77 6.64 6.36
C CYS A 7 -14.62 7.59 5.50
N LEU A 8 -15.55 7.04 4.71
CA LEU A 8 -16.47 7.83 3.90
C LEU A 8 -17.31 8.79 4.74
N ILE A 9 -17.86 8.32 5.87
CA ILE A 9 -18.67 9.16 6.78
C ILE A 9 -17.81 10.27 7.40
N LEU A 10 -16.62 9.93 7.90
CA LEU A 10 -15.72 10.92 8.49
C LEU A 10 -15.30 11.99 7.50
N GLU A 11 -14.97 11.63 6.27
CA GLU A 11 -14.65 12.59 5.20
C GLU A 11 -15.82 13.55 4.87
N ARG A 12 -17.05 13.20 5.22
CA ARG A 12 -18.24 14.06 5.05
C ARG A 12 -18.45 15.00 6.23
N ILE A 13 -18.15 14.52 7.44
CA ILE A 13 -18.39 15.30 8.66
C ILE A 13 -17.24 16.28 8.90
N VAL A 14 -16.00 15.87 8.67
CA VAL A 14 -14.79 16.66 8.98
C VAL A 14 -13.75 16.63 7.85
N PRO A 15 -14.11 17.05 6.63
CA PRO A 15 -13.18 17.03 5.50
C PRO A 15 -12.03 18.03 5.71
N TRP A 16 -10.80 17.62 5.42
CA TRP A 16 -9.66 18.55 5.44
C TRP A 16 -9.72 19.54 4.26
N ARG A 17 -9.99 19.01 3.06
CA ARG A 17 -10.19 19.79 1.85
C ARG A 17 -11.68 19.92 1.58
N SER A 18 -12.30 20.95 2.14
CA SER A 18 -13.76 21.16 2.10
C SER A 18 -14.31 21.37 0.67
N GLN A 19 -13.48 21.83 -0.25
CA GLN A 19 -13.87 22.05 -1.66
C GLN A 19 -13.86 20.75 -2.48
N GLN A 20 -13.28 19.65 -1.97
CA GLN A 20 -13.23 18.38 -2.66
C GLN A 20 -14.62 17.75 -2.76
N LYS A 21 -15.05 17.48 -4.00
CA LYS A 21 -16.36 16.87 -4.26
C LYS A 21 -16.40 15.41 -3.80
N MET A 22 -17.56 14.97 -3.35
CA MET A 22 -17.80 13.56 -3.02
C MET A 22 -17.63 12.64 -4.24
N LEU A 23 -18.28 12.99 -5.33
CA LEU A 23 -18.13 12.33 -6.61
C LEU A 23 -17.09 13.08 -7.44
N ARG A 24 -15.83 12.93 -7.02
CA ARG A 24 -14.70 13.55 -7.72
C ARG A 24 -14.42 12.86 -9.07
N ASN A 25 -13.64 13.51 -9.89
CA ASN A 25 -13.19 12.91 -11.15
C ASN A 25 -12.53 11.54 -10.90
N GLN A 26 -12.84 10.58 -11.77
CA GLN A 26 -12.27 9.23 -11.77
C GLN A 26 -12.69 8.33 -10.59
N ILE A 27 -13.65 8.72 -9.75
CA ILE A 27 -14.13 7.86 -8.65
C ILE A 27 -14.64 6.49 -9.15
N GLY A 28 -15.25 6.44 -10.33
CA GLY A 28 -15.66 5.19 -10.96
C GLY A 28 -14.49 4.27 -11.31
N GLN A 29 -13.33 4.83 -11.69
CA GLN A 29 -12.12 4.05 -11.86
C GLN A 29 -11.60 3.53 -10.51
N ASP A 30 -11.65 4.35 -9.46
CA ASP A 30 -11.20 3.91 -8.13
C ASP A 30 -12.09 2.83 -7.57
N PHE A 31 -13.39 2.87 -7.83
CA PHE A 31 -14.28 1.77 -7.49
C PHE A 31 -13.91 0.47 -8.22
N PHE A 32 -13.55 0.55 -9.50
CA PHE A 32 -13.03 -0.61 -10.23
C PHE A 32 -11.75 -1.15 -9.58
N TRP A 33 -10.78 -0.28 -9.25
CA TRP A 33 -9.54 -0.68 -8.59
C TRP A 33 -9.81 -1.28 -7.20
N LEU A 34 -10.75 -0.72 -6.45
CA LEU A 34 -11.17 -1.28 -5.15
C LEU A 34 -11.67 -2.72 -5.29
N VAL A 35 -12.51 -2.99 -6.28
CA VAL A 35 -13.04 -4.35 -6.54
C VAL A 35 -11.93 -5.27 -7.04
N LEU A 36 -11.16 -4.84 -8.03
CA LEU A 36 -10.10 -5.65 -8.62
C LEU A 36 -9.00 -5.96 -7.59
N ASN A 37 -8.43 -4.94 -6.97
CA ASN A 37 -7.27 -5.07 -6.09
C ASN A 37 -7.65 -5.47 -4.67
N GLY A 38 -8.80 -5.03 -4.17
CA GLY A 38 -9.29 -5.36 -2.83
C GLY A 38 -9.83 -6.78 -2.70
N HIS A 39 -10.29 -7.39 -3.81
CA HIS A 39 -10.88 -8.73 -3.76
C HIS A 39 -10.16 -9.73 -4.66
N TYR A 40 -10.08 -9.47 -5.95
CA TYR A 40 -9.63 -10.48 -6.92
C TYR A 40 -8.12 -10.66 -6.98
N ALA A 41 -7.36 -9.57 -7.00
CA ALA A 41 -5.91 -9.66 -7.15
C ALA A 41 -5.23 -10.37 -5.97
N GLY A 42 -5.69 -10.12 -4.74
CA GLY A 42 -5.20 -10.82 -3.55
C GLY A 42 -5.44 -12.31 -3.59
N VAL A 43 -6.64 -12.74 -4.03
CA VAL A 43 -6.99 -14.15 -4.21
C VAL A 43 -6.14 -14.78 -5.30
N ALA A 44 -5.98 -14.11 -6.45
CA ALA A 44 -5.15 -14.61 -7.55
C ALA A 44 -3.68 -14.81 -7.12
N VAL A 45 -3.09 -13.84 -6.42
CA VAL A 45 -1.72 -13.94 -5.88
C VAL A 45 -1.61 -15.09 -4.88
N ALA A 46 -2.61 -15.28 -3.99
CA ALA A 46 -2.61 -16.37 -3.03
C ALA A 46 -2.67 -17.75 -3.72
N LEU A 47 -3.54 -17.91 -4.73
CA LEU A 47 -3.67 -19.17 -5.48
C LEU A 47 -2.38 -19.50 -6.25
N VAL A 48 -1.82 -18.53 -6.97
CA VAL A 48 -0.55 -18.70 -7.71
C VAL A 48 0.60 -18.95 -6.74
N GLY A 49 0.68 -18.21 -5.63
CA GLY A 49 1.71 -18.41 -4.61
C GLY A 49 1.66 -19.80 -4.00
N ASN A 50 0.47 -20.28 -3.64
CA ASN A 50 0.28 -21.64 -3.11
C ASN A 50 0.68 -22.70 -4.15
N TRP A 51 0.28 -22.54 -5.41
CA TRP A 51 0.68 -23.43 -6.49
C TRP A 51 2.21 -23.46 -6.66
N LEU A 52 2.86 -22.31 -6.67
CA LEU A 52 4.33 -22.22 -6.75
C LEU A 52 5.00 -22.93 -5.57
N ILE A 53 4.57 -22.71 -4.34
CA ILE A 53 5.11 -23.38 -3.15
C ILE A 53 5.02 -24.90 -3.33
N GLN A 54 3.89 -25.43 -3.76
CA GLN A 54 3.71 -26.85 -3.99
C GLN A 54 4.66 -27.40 -5.09
N GLN A 55 4.96 -26.62 -6.13
CA GLN A 55 5.93 -27.03 -7.16
C GLN A 55 7.37 -27.00 -6.64
N PHE A 56 7.71 -26.05 -5.74
CA PHE A 56 9.06 -25.92 -5.21
C PHE A 56 9.36 -26.85 -4.04
N ASN A 57 8.37 -27.30 -3.26
CA ASN A 57 8.59 -28.18 -2.12
C ASN A 57 9.39 -29.46 -2.44
N PRO A 58 9.14 -30.19 -3.55
CA PRO A 58 9.96 -31.36 -3.91
C PRO A 58 11.42 -30.99 -4.22
N LEU A 59 11.67 -29.79 -4.77
CA LEU A 59 13.02 -29.29 -5.02
C LEU A 59 13.75 -28.95 -3.72
N LEU A 60 13.06 -28.29 -2.78
CA LEU A 60 13.59 -28.00 -1.45
C LEU A 60 13.97 -29.29 -0.70
N GLY A 61 13.15 -30.33 -0.79
CA GLY A 61 13.41 -31.64 -0.19
C GLY A 61 14.67 -32.31 -0.75
N ARG A 62 15.04 -32.11 -2.02
CA ARG A 62 16.29 -32.61 -2.60
C ARG A 62 17.54 -32.00 -1.96
N TRP A 63 17.42 -30.78 -1.42
CA TRP A 63 18.51 -30.05 -0.77
C TRP A 63 18.43 -30.12 0.77
N ASN A 64 17.55 -30.98 1.33
CA ASN A 64 17.26 -31.05 2.75
C ASN A 64 16.82 -29.70 3.36
N ILE A 65 16.21 -28.84 2.56
CA ILE A 65 15.62 -27.59 3.02
C ILE A 65 14.19 -27.90 3.48
N PRO A 66 13.83 -27.56 4.74
CA PRO A 66 12.47 -27.83 5.23
C PRO A 66 11.45 -27.07 4.40
N ALA A 67 10.29 -27.70 4.12
CA ALA A 67 9.19 -27.04 3.46
C ALA A 67 8.72 -25.82 4.27
N PRO A 68 8.36 -24.70 3.61
CA PRO A 68 7.91 -23.50 4.32
C PRO A 68 6.82 -23.75 5.34
N GLU A 69 5.86 -24.59 5.03
CA GLU A 69 4.76 -24.98 5.91
C GLU A 69 5.19 -25.81 7.14
N SER A 70 6.42 -26.29 7.17
CA SER A 70 7.00 -26.95 8.36
C SER A 70 7.69 -25.97 9.32
N ILE A 71 7.86 -24.71 8.90
CA ILE A 71 8.45 -23.65 9.72
C ILE A 71 7.33 -23.00 10.53
N HIS A 72 7.16 -23.39 11.76
CA HIS A 72 6.08 -22.87 12.61
C HIS A 72 6.58 -21.78 13.57
N LEU A 73 7.14 -20.70 12.98
CA LEU A 73 7.69 -19.61 13.80
C LEU A 73 6.59 -18.98 14.66
N LEU A 74 6.80 -18.92 15.96
CA LEU A 74 5.87 -18.40 16.96
C LEU A 74 4.52 -19.13 17.03
N SER A 75 4.37 -20.34 16.46
CA SER A 75 3.09 -21.07 16.46
C SER A 75 2.49 -21.30 17.84
N ASP A 76 3.36 -21.45 18.86
CA ASP A 76 2.98 -21.69 20.25
C ASP A 76 2.77 -20.40 21.05
N SER A 77 3.07 -19.25 20.45
CA SER A 77 2.84 -17.94 21.06
C SER A 77 1.37 -17.54 21.00
N PRO A 78 0.87 -16.73 21.94
CA PRO A 78 -0.46 -16.17 21.89
C PRO A 78 -0.72 -15.44 20.55
N LEU A 79 -1.97 -15.49 20.06
CA LEU A 79 -2.36 -14.92 18.78
C LEU A 79 -1.98 -13.43 18.63
N TRP A 80 -2.11 -12.65 19.69
CA TRP A 80 -1.76 -11.24 19.68
C TRP A 80 -0.24 -11.01 19.51
N VAL A 81 0.62 -11.89 20.04
CA VAL A 81 2.08 -11.84 19.83
C VAL A 81 2.39 -12.10 18.38
N GLN A 82 1.83 -13.18 17.80
CA GLN A 82 2.00 -13.50 16.40
C GLN A 82 1.56 -12.32 15.52
N PHE A 83 0.39 -11.75 15.80
CA PHE A 83 -0.16 -10.62 15.05
C PHE A 83 0.79 -9.40 15.09
N ILE A 84 1.25 -8.98 16.28
CA ILE A 84 2.12 -7.80 16.41
C ILE A 84 3.46 -8.03 15.71
N VAL A 85 4.12 -9.16 15.97
CA VAL A 85 5.44 -9.46 15.40
C VAL A 85 5.37 -9.50 13.87
N PHE A 86 4.38 -10.21 13.32
CA PHE A 86 4.28 -10.35 11.88
C PHE A 86 3.70 -9.11 11.19
N LEU A 87 2.89 -8.30 11.86
CA LEU A 87 2.48 -6.99 11.36
C LEU A 87 3.71 -6.06 11.23
N VAL A 88 4.55 -5.99 12.25
CA VAL A 88 5.78 -5.18 12.23
C VAL A 88 6.73 -5.68 11.14
N LEU A 89 6.95 -6.98 11.04
CA LEU A 89 7.81 -7.57 10.01
C LEU A 89 7.28 -7.28 8.59
N LYS A 90 5.98 -7.51 8.37
CA LYS A 90 5.34 -7.24 7.08
C LYS A 90 5.46 -5.78 6.69
N ASP A 91 5.17 -4.88 7.61
CA ASP A 91 5.20 -3.45 7.34
C ASP A 91 6.63 -2.92 7.13
N PHE A 92 7.61 -3.51 7.83
CA PHE A 92 9.03 -3.23 7.58
C PHE A 92 9.43 -3.61 6.15
N ILE A 93 9.07 -4.80 5.70
CA ILE A 93 9.30 -5.23 4.31
C ILE A 93 8.58 -4.29 3.34
N GLU A 94 7.34 -3.93 3.65
CA GLU A 94 6.49 -3.05 2.86
C GLU A 94 7.13 -1.66 2.67
N TYR A 95 7.73 -1.10 3.71
CA TYR A 95 8.47 0.15 3.63
C TYR A 95 9.59 0.08 2.56
N PHE A 96 10.40 -1.00 2.55
CA PHE A 96 11.46 -1.16 1.54
C PHE A 96 10.91 -1.40 0.14
N VAL A 97 9.87 -2.19 0.01
CA VAL A 97 9.21 -2.40 -1.30
C VAL A 97 8.68 -1.08 -1.84
N HIS A 98 8.04 -0.26 -1.00
CA HIS A 98 7.53 1.05 -1.39
C HIS A 98 8.66 2.01 -1.82
N ASN A 99 9.78 2.01 -1.07
CA ASN A 99 10.98 2.73 -1.49
C ASN A 99 11.51 2.25 -2.86
N LEU A 100 11.51 0.94 -3.13
CA LEU A 100 11.94 0.41 -4.41
C LEU A 100 11.03 0.85 -5.57
N LEU A 101 9.72 0.93 -5.35
CA LEU A 101 8.77 1.43 -6.34
C LEU A 101 9.09 2.86 -6.77
N HIS A 102 9.62 3.69 -5.88
CA HIS A 102 10.02 5.06 -6.18
C HIS A 102 11.45 5.19 -6.74
N ARG A 103 12.36 4.28 -6.38
CA ARG A 103 13.79 4.37 -6.74
C ARG A 103 14.13 3.69 -8.05
N VAL A 104 13.40 2.64 -8.40
CA VAL A 104 13.66 1.85 -9.61
C VAL A 104 12.79 2.39 -10.74
N PRO A 105 13.37 3.00 -11.81
CA PRO A 105 12.60 3.74 -12.82
C PRO A 105 11.46 2.93 -13.46
N TRP A 106 11.68 1.68 -13.81
CA TRP A 106 10.62 0.87 -14.42
C TRP A 106 9.53 0.46 -13.44
N LEU A 107 9.82 0.30 -12.12
CA LEU A 107 8.82 0.07 -11.08
C LEU A 107 7.98 1.33 -10.84
N TRP A 108 8.64 2.50 -10.87
CA TRP A 108 7.97 3.78 -10.77
C TRP A 108 6.91 3.97 -11.85
N GLU A 109 7.16 3.50 -13.08
CA GLU A 109 6.17 3.60 -14.14
C GLU A 109 4.84 2.91 -13.77
N PHE A 110 4.87 1.76 -13.11
CA PHE A 110 3.66 1.11 -12.60
C PHE A 110 3.05 1.87 -11.42
N HIS A 111 3.89 2.37 -10.51
CA HIS A 111 3.47 3.08 -9.31
C HIS A 111 2.86 4.47 -9.62
N LYS A 112 3.19 5.05 -10.76
CA LYS A 112 2.52 6.26 -11.28
C LYS A 112 1.00 6.13 -11.35
N VAL A 113 0.45 4.93 -11.54
CA VAL A 113 -1.00 4.71 -11.50
C VAL A 113 -1.56 5.11 -10.13
N HIS A 114 -0.87 4.74 -9.06
CA HIS A 114 -1.23 5.12 -7.69
C HIS A 114 -1.08 6.63 -7.49
N HIS A 115 0.05 7.19 -7.87
CA HIS A 115 0.31 8.64 -7.75
C HIS A 115 -0.49 9.51 -8.72
N SER A 116 -1.24 8.93 -9.67
CA SER A 116 -2.10 9.71 -10.59
C SER A 116 -3.39 10.24 -9.94
N ILE A 117 -3.51 10.16 -8.63
CA ILE A 117 -4.64 10.67 -7.85
C ILE A 117 -4.40 12.15 -7.55
N VAL A 118 -5.26 13.03 -8.04
CA VAL A 118 -5.17 14.50 -7.82
C VAL A 118 -6.06 14.98 -6.67
N GLU A 119 -7.05 14.20 -6.31
CA GLU A 119 -7.96 14.43 -5.19
C GLU A 119 -7.99 13.17 -4.35
N LEU A 120 -7.22 13.16 -3.25
CA LEU A 120 -7.05 11.99 -2.40
C LEU A 120 -8.25 11.79 -1.48
N ASP A 121 -8.78 10.59 -1.46
CA ASP A 121 -9.80 10.10 -0.54
C ASP A 121 -9.58 8.60 -0.26
N TRP A 122 -10.31 8.04 0.71
CA TRP A 122 -10.14 6.67 1.18
C TRP A 122 -10.14 5.60 0.07
N ILE A 123 -10.94 5.79 -1.00
CA ILE A 123 -11.05 4.80 -2.10
C ILE A 123 -9.79 4.77 -2.98
N GLY A 124 -9.06 5.89 -3.03
CA GLY A 124 -7.80 6.01 -3.77
C GLY A 124 -6.72 5.04 -3.30
N ASN A 125 -6.80 4.57 -2.04
CA ASN A 125 -5.88 3.58 -1.50
C ASN A 125 -5.71 2.32 -2.37
N MET A 126 -6.73 1.92 -3.12
CA MET A 126 -6.69 0.69 -3.94
C MET A 126 -6.34 0.93 -5.41
N ARG A 127 -6.01 2.17 -5.81
CA ARG A 127 -5.58 2.48 -7.18
C ARG A 127 -4.14 2.03 -7.42
N PHE A 128 -3.96 0.73 -7.65
CA PHE A 128 -2.67 0.14 -7.98
C PHE A 128 -2.72 -0.55 -9.34
N HIS A 129 -1.62 -0.47 -10.08
CA HIS A 129 -1.47 -1.28 -11.28
C HIS A 129 -1.41 -2.77 -10.90
N TRP A 130 -1.98 -3.66 -11.71
CA TRP A 130 -2.03 -5.11 -11.41
C TRP A 130 -0.62 -5.74 -11.27
N MET A 131 0.35 -5.30 -12.06
CA MET A 131 1.75 -5.73 -11.92
C MET A 131 2.34 -5.32 -10.58
N GLU A 132 2.05 -4.11 -10.12
CA GLU A 132 2.47 -3.65 -8.81
C GLU A 132 1.88 -4.52 -7.71
N ILE A 133 0.60 -4.86 -7.79
CA ILE A 133 -0.04 -5.75 -6.82
C ILE A 133 0.64 -7.12 -6.78
N VAL A 134 0.99 -7.69 -7.92
CA VAL A 134 1.72 -8.97 -7.96
C VAL A 134 3.06 -8.84 -7.24
N VAL A 135 3.88 -7.85 -7.59
CA VAL A 135 5.18 -7.62 -6.96
C VAL A 135 5.03 -7.33 -5.46
N TYR A 136 4.17 -6.37 -5.13
CA TYR A 136 3.99 -5.89 -3.77
C TYR A 136 3.48 -6.98 -2.83
N LYS A 137 2.40 -7.68 -3.22
CA LYS A 137 1.83 -8.77 -2.40
C LYS A 137 2.78 -9.96 -2.28
N SER A 138 3.48 -10.31 -3.35
CA SER A 138 4.45 -11.39 -3.30
C SER A 138 5.59 -11.08 -2.33
N LEU A 139 6.19 -9.90 -2.43
CA LEU A 139 7.32 -9.52 -1.58
C LEU A 139 6.92 -9.31 -0.11
N THR A 140 5.69 -8.85 0.16
CA THR A 140 5.27 -8.56 1.54
C THR A 140 4.63 -9.75 2.26
N TYR A 141 3.90 -10.62 1.57
CA TYR A 141 3.18 -11.73 2.20
C TYR A 141 3.87 -13.09 2.04
N LEU A 142 4.60 -13.33 0.93
CA LEU A 142 5.30 -14.60 0.76
C LEU A 142 6.28 -14.92 1.89
N PRO A 143 7.09 -13.98 2.41
CA PRO A 143 7.95 -14.26 3.57
C PRO A 143 7.16 -14.73 4.81
N LEU A 144 5.97 -14.18 5.05
CA LEU A 144 5.14 -14.60 6.17
C LEU A 144 4.66 -16.05 5.99
N VAL A 145 4.22 -16.40 4.78
CA VAL A 145 3.81 -17.77 4.46
C VAL A 145 4.99 -18.72 4.61
N MET A 146 6.17 -18.33 4.14
CA MET A 146 7.41 -19.12 4.28
C MET A 146 7.86 -19.30 5.74
N LEU A 147 7.46 -18.41 6.64
CA LEU A 147 7.70 -18.54 8.09
C LEU A 147 6.60 -19.34 8.81
N GLY A 148 5.67 -19.93 8.08
CA GLY A 148 4.58 -20.75 8.62
C GLY A 148 3.54 -19.95 9.41
N VAL A 149 3.35 -18.67 9.08
CA VAL A 149 2.36 -17.82 9.74
C VAL A 149 0.96 -18.31 9.44
N LYS A 150 0.14 -18.48 10.48
CA LYS A 150 -1.24 -18.98 10.36
C LYS A 150 -2.10 -18.05 9.49
N GLY A 151 -2.96 -18.61 8.67
CA GLY A 151 -3.81 -17.87 7.73
C GLY A 151 -4.71 -16.82 8.39
N ASN A 152 -5.21 -17.07 9.61
CA ASN A 152 -5.98 -16.08 10.37
C ASN A 152 -5.13 -14.88 10.82
N VAL A 153 -3.86 -15.08 11.17
CA VAL A 153 -2.93 -13.99 11.49
C VAL A 153 -2.70 -13.13 10.24
N ILE A 154 -2.43 -13.77 9.09
CA ILE A 154 -2.27 -13.08 7.80
C ILE A 154 -3.53 -12.27 7.45
N LEU A 155 -4.72 -12.84 7.68
CA LEU A 155 -5.99 -12.16 7.46
C LEU A 155 -6.12 -10.91 8.35
N TYR A 156 -5.80 -11.00 9.64
CA TYR A 156 -5.88 -9.84 10.55
C TYR A 156 -4.88 -8.76 10.16
N ILE A 157 -3.67 -9.14 9.76
CA ILE A 157 -2.65 -8.20 9.25
C ILE A 157 -3.19 -7.50 7.98
N ALA A 158 -3.75 -8.25 7.04
CA ALA A 158 -4.32 -7.68 5.81
C ALA A 158 -5.47 -6.71 6.11
N ILE A 159 -6.36 -7.05 7.04
CA ILE A 159 -7.45 -6.18 7.47
C ILE A 159 -6.88 -4.88 8.04
N VAL A 160 -5.99 -4.94 9.03
CA VAL A 160 -5.44 -3.74 9.69
C VAL A 160 -4.66 -2.89 8.70
N SER A 161 -3.81 -3.48 7.84
CA SER A 161 -3.07 -2.74 6.81
C SER A 161 -4.01 -2.03 5.83
N THR A 162 -5.09 -2.67 5.41
CA THR A 162 -6.09 -2.06 4.52
C THR A 162 -6.83 -0.92 5.22
N LEU A 163 -7.17 -1.08 6.51
CA LEU A 163 -7.81 -0.06 7.32
C LEU A 163 -6.97 1.21 7.43
N ILE A 164 -5.71 1.04 7.82
CA ILE A 164 -4.76 2.15 7.94
C ILE A 164 -4.51 2.77 6.55
N GLY A 165 -4.38 1.95 5.49
CA GLY A 165 -4.25 2.44 4.14
C GLY A 165 -5.43 3.32 3.68
N HIS A 166 -6.67 2.91 3.94
CA HIS A 166 -7.85 3.74 3.67
C HIS A 166 -7.86 5.03 4.49
N LEU A 167 -7.49 4.95 5.77
CA LEU A 167 -7.36 6.13 6.61
C LEU A 167 -6.29 7.08 6.09
N ASN A 168 -5.11 6.59 5.75
CA ASN A 168 -4.00 7.41 5.25
C ASN A 168 -4.33 8.16 3.96
N HIS A 169 -5.14 7.57 3.08
CA HIS A 169 -5.60 8.21 1.84
C HIS A 169 -6.82 9.10 2.05
N SER A 170 -7.45 9.06 3.24
CA SER A 170 -8.66 9.81 3.47
C SER A 170 -8.45 11.34 3.47
N ASN A 171 -9.50 12.07 3.10
CA ASN A 171 -9.52 13.53 3.13
C ASN A 171 -9.75 14.06 4.56
N LEU A 172 -8.88 13.66 5.50
CA LEU A 172 -8.98 14.02 6.92
C LEU A 172 -7.72 14.74 7.40
N ASN A 173 -7.89 15.82 8.17
CA ASN A 173 -6.80 16.44 8.91
C ASN A 173 -6.61 15.71 10.25
N PHE A 174 -6.09 14.51 10.19
CA PHE A 174 -5.95 13.64 11.34
C PHE A 174 -4.53 13.12 11.52
N HIS A 175 -4.07 13.09 12.76
CA HIS A 175 -2.87 12.41 13.20
C HIS A 175 -3.06 11.85 14.62
N TRP A 176 -2.24 10.89 15.01
CA TRP A 176 -2.35 10.14 16.25
C TRP A 176 -1.77 10.86 17.49
N GLY A 177 -1.74 12.20 17.53
CA GLY A 177 -1.09 12.93 18.62
C GLY A 177 0.39 12.55 18.78
N PRO A 178 0.86 12.15 19.98
CA PRO A 178 2.23 11.69 20.20
C PRO A 178 2.63 10.46 19.38
N LEU A 179 1.67 9.57 19.06
CA LEU A 179 1.91 8.37 18.26
C LEU A 179 2.16 8.65 16.76
N ARG A 180 2.10 9.92 16.32
CA ARG A 180 2.42 10.36 14.95
C ARG A 180 3.84 10.02 14.48
N TYR A 181 4.73 9.69 15.42
CA TYR A 181 6.09 9.23 15.11
C TYR A 181 6.18 7.72 14.90
N VAL A 182 5.09 6.99 15.17
CA VAL A 182 5.02 5.54 15.08
C VAL A 182 4.01 5.10 14.03
N ILE A 183 2.77 5.62 14.12
CA ILE A 183 1.65 5.19 13.26
C ILE A 183 1.42 6.26 12.18
N ASN A 184 1.36 5.82 10.92
CA ASN A 184 1.09 6.69 9.79
C ASN A 184 -0.33 7.28 9.85
N SER A 185 -0.56 8.38 9.15
CA SER A 185 -1.81 9.14 9.21
C SER A 185 -2.10 9.84 7.88
N PRO A 186 -3.37 10.23 7.61
CA PRO A 186 -3.74 10.99 6.42
C PRO A 186 -2.87 12.23 6.24
N ARG A 187 -2.60 12.91 7.35
CA ARG A 187 -1.84 14.15 7.38
C ARG A 187 -0.36 13.96 7.00
N MET A 188 0.23 12.81 7.26
CA MET A 188 1.59 12.47 6.84
C MET A 188 1.60 11.92 5.41
N HIS A 189 0.68 11.01 5.10
CA HIS A 189 0.65 10.32 3.82
C HIS A 189 0.27 11.22 2.64
N VAL A 190 -0.54 12.25 2.84
CA VAL A 190 -0.88 13.21 1.77
C VAL A 190 0.35 13.86 1.15
N TRP A 191 1.40 14.09 1.94
CA TRP A 191 2.65 14.65 1.45
C TRP A 191 3.43 13.67 0.59
N HIS A 192 3.28 12.37 0.80
CA HIS A 192 3.82 11.34 -0.09
C HIS A 192 3.31 11.49 -1.53
N HIS A 193 2.08 11.93 -1.70
CA HIS A 193 1.45 12.21 -2.98
C HIS A 193 1.70 13.61 -3.53
N ASP A 194 2.50 14.46 -2.87
CA ASP A 194 2.83 15.80 -3.35
C ASP A 194 3.63 15.72 -4.66
N VAL A 195 3.28 16.56 -5.64
CA VAL A 195 4.04 16.71 -6.89
C VAL A 195 5.48 17.14 -6.61
N ILE A 196 5.70 17.93 -5.55
CA ILE A 196 7.02 18.40 -5.17
C ILE A 196 7.76 17.28 -4.43
N LEU A 197 8.71 16.66 -5.12
CA LEU A 197 9.59 15.68 -4.49
C LEU A 197 10.52 16.37 -3.48
N ARG A 198 10.49 15.86 -2.25
CA ARG A 198 11.47 16.21 -1.21
C ARG A 198 12.41 15.03 -1.05
N GLY A 199 13.72 15.30 -1.12
CA GLY A 199 14.72 14.26 -1.29
C GLY A 199 14.76 13.73 -2.74
N GLN A 200 15.66 12.79 -3.00
CA GLN A 200 15.91 12.30 -4.36
C GLN A 200 14.74 11.47 -4.95
N TYR A 201 14.00 10.78 -4.09
CA TYR A 201 12.96 9.80 -4.53
C TYR A 201 11.61 10.02 -3.84
N GLY A 202 11.44 11.12 -3.11
CA GLY A 202 10.24 11.39 -2.31
C GLY A 202 10.44 11.06 -0.82
N HIS A 203 9.33 10.93 -0.08
CA HIS A 203 9.29 10.81 1.39
C HIS A 203 8.01 10.11 1.85
N ASN A 204 7.94 9.76 3.15
CA ASN A 204 6.76 9.17 3.81
C ASN A 204 6.32 7.83 3.17
N PHE A 205 7.24 6.87 3.10
CA PHE A 205 7.00 5.57 2.47
C PHE A 205 6.32 4.55 3.40
N GLY A 206 6.25 4.81 4.70
CA GLY A 206 5.59 3.94 5.67
C GLY A 206 4.11 3.76 5.36
N VAL A 207 3.59 2.54 5.52
CA VAL A 207 2.17 2.24 5.28
C VAL A 207 1.39 2.19 6.58
N VAL A 208 1.66 1.23 7.47
CA VAL A 208 1.06 1.19 8.80
C VAL A 208 1.89 2.03 9.77
N PHE A 209 3.21 1.81 9.78
CA PHE A 209 4.12 2.51 10.67
C PHE A 209 4.98 3.52 9.90
N CYS A 210 4.84 4.80 10.26
CA CYS A 210 5.77 5.84 9.80
C CYS A 210 7.09 5.86 10.60
N LEU A 211 7.22 5.00 11.61
CA LEU A 211 8.46 4.81 12.37
C LEU A 211 9.67 4.59 11.47
N TRP A 212 9.49 3.85 10.39
CA TRP A 212 10.54 3.57 9.40
C TRP A 212 11.03 4.85 8.71
N ASP A 213 10.11 5.75 8.38
CA ASP A 213 10.48 7.04 7.78
C ASP A 213 11.36 7.87 8.73
N TRP A 214 11.03 7.89 10.02
CA TRP A 214 11.85 8.58 11.01
C TRP A 214 13.21 7.91 11.21
N LEU A 215 13.26 6.59 11.23
CA LEU A 215 14.51 5.83 11.42
C LEU A 215 15.46 5.95 10.22
N PHE A 216 14.92 5.96 9.00
CA PHE A 216 15.72 6.01 7.77
C PHE A 216 15.80 7.39 7.12
N GLY A 217 15.31 8.44 7.79
CA GLY A 217 15.46 9.82 7.36
C GLY A 217 14.60 10.21 6.14
N THR A 218 13.49 9.49 5.91
CA THR A 218 12.53 9.79 4.84
C THR A 218 11.26 10.46 5.34
N ALA A 219 11.18 10.80 6.64
CA ALA A 219 10.01 11.46 7.21
C ALA A 219 9.92 12.94 6.80
N TYR A 220 8.73 13.36 6.39
CA TYR A 220 8.36 14.75 6.21
C TYR A 220 6.99 15.00 6.81
N PHE A 221 6.93 15.83 7.85
CA PHE A 221 5.70 16.16 8.58
C PHE A 221 5.70 17.64 8.94
N PRO A 222 5.23 18.52 8.04
CA PRO A 222 5.25 19.97 8.25
C PRO A 222 4.21 20.42 9.26
N ALA A 223 4.20 21.73 9.55
CA ALA A 223 3.30 22.34 10.53
C ALA A 223 1.81 22.09 10.23
N ASP A 224 0.98 22.19 11.26
CA ASP A 224 -0.42 21.72 11.30
C ASP A 224 -1.36 22.26 10.23
N LYS A 225 -1.09 23.41 9.66
CA LYS A 225 -1.99 24.05 8.69
C LYS A 225 -1.55 23.90 7.24
N GLU A 226 -0.38 23.32 6.99
CA GLU A 226 0.14 23.18 5.65
C GLU A 226 -0.50 22.00 4.92
N GLN A 227 -0.74 22.17 3.63
CA GLN A 227 -1.23 21.15 2.71
C GLN A 227 -0.40 21.20 1.43
N PRO A 228 -0.16 20.04 0.76
CA PRO A 228 0.42 20.07 -0.57
C PRO A 228 -0.49 20.87 -1.51
N GLN A 229 0.12 21.72 -2.32
CA GLN A 229 -0.63 22.55 -3.26
C GLN A 229 -1.23 21.72 -4.40
N ARG A 230 -0.53 20.68 -4.81
CA ARG A 230 -0.92 19.81 -5.91
C ARG A 230 -0.47 18.38 -5.66
N LEU A 231 -1.37 17.42 -5.86
CA LEU A 231 -1.07 15.99 -5.78
C LEU A 231 -0.79 15.42 -7.16
N GLY A 232 0.02 14.35 -7.20
CA GLY A 232 0.40 13.66 -8.42
C GLY A 232 1.91 13.55 -8.61
N PHE A 233 2.37 13.73 -9.84
CA PHE A 233 3.79 13.72 -10.23
C PHE A 233 4.02 14.67 -11.41
N GLU A 234 5.27 15.00 -11.70
CA GLU A 234 5.62 15.85 -12.83
C GLU A 234 5.19 15.23 -14.16
N SER A 235 4.79 16.08 -15.12
CA SER A 235 4.35 15.67 -16.47
C SER A 235 3.13 14.74 -16.47
N MET A 236 2.27 14.81 -15.46
CA MET A 236 1.07 13.99 -15.35
C MET A 236 0.05 14.26 -16.46
N GLU A 237 0.16 15.38 -17.14
CA GLU A 237 -0.69 15.74 -18.30
C GLU A 237 -0.58 14.74 -19.45
N ALA A 238 0.61 14.16 -19.64
CA ALA A 238 0.91 13.12 -20.63
C ALA A 238 0.51 11.71 -20.17
N PHE A 239 0.19 11.53 -18.87
CA PHE A 239 -0.16 10.23 -18.33
C PHE A 239 -1.57 9.79 -18.74
N PRO A 240 -1.79 8.50 -19.02
CA PRO A 240 -3.09 7.99 -19.42
C PRO A 240 -4.21 8.33 -18.44
N LYS A 241 -5.35 8.83 -18.94
CA LYS A 241 -6.51 9.24 -18.12
C LYS A 241 -7.58 8.16 -17.99
N GLY A 242 -7.69 7.28 -19.00
CA GLY A 242 -8.69 6.22 -19.03
C GLY A 242 -8.27 4.96 -18.27
N LEU A 243 -9.25 4.14 -17.84
CA LEU A 243 -9.01 2.90 -17.13
C LEU A 243 -8.19 1.90 -17.96
N LEU A 244 -8.64 1.57 -19.18
CA LEU A 244 -7.97 0.60 -20.04
C LEU A 244 -6.53 1.01 -20.41
N PRO A 245 -6.26 2.27 -20.83
CA PRO A 245 -4.89 2.73 -21.00
C PRO A 245 -4.00 2.59 -19.76
N ARG A 246 -4.54 2.82 -18.55
CA ARG A 246 -3.80 2.64 -17.28
C ARG A 246 -3.51 1.19 -16.96
N LEU A 247 -4.43 0.28 -17.26
CA LEU A 247 -4.21 -1.16 -17.10
C LEU A 247 -3.08 -1.69 -18.00
N ALA A 248 -2.91 -1.09 -19.17
CA ALA A 248 -1.89 -1.47 -20.16
C ALA A 248 -0.57 -0.70 -20.00
N TYR A 249 -0.56 0.41 -19.29
CA TYR A 249 0.62 1.25 -19.05
C TYR A 249 1.60 0.56 -18.08
N PRO A 250 2.90 0.66 -18.25
CA PRO A 250 3.65 1.23 -19.40
C PRO A 250 3.88 0.23 -20.54
N LEU A 251 3.29 -0.96 -20.46
CA LEU A 251 3.62 -2.10 -21.33
C LEU A 251 3.32 -1.84 -22.81
N LEU A 252 2.31 -1.03 -23.12
CA LEU A 252 1.92 -0.67 -24.49
C LEU A 252 2.45 0.69 -24.94
N ASN A 253 2.88 1.54 -24.02
CA ASN A 253 3.59 2.76 -24.35
C ASN A 253 5.08 2.42 -24.58
N LYS A 254 5.45 2.16 -25.82
CA LYS A 254 6.87 2.24 -26.17
C LYS A 254 7.31 3.67 -25.84
N ALA A 255 8.21 3.79 -24.87
CA ALA A 255 8.94 5.04 -24.66
C ALA A 255 9.55 5.41 -26.00
N GLY A 256 9.08 6.55 -26.55
CA GLY A 256 9.74 7.20 -27.65
C GLY A 256 11.04 7.83 -27.16
#